data_c13969a0455bade977b960e68120b2f8
#
_entry.id   c13969a0455bade977b960e68120b2f8
#
_cell.length_a   1.000
_cell.length_b   1.000
_cell.length_c   1.000
_cell.angle_alpha   90.00
_cell.angle_beta   90.00
_cell.angle_gamma   90.00
#
_symmetry.space_group_name_H-M   'P 1'
#
loop_
_entity.id
_entity.type
_entity.pdbx_description
1 polymer ?
#
loop_
_entity_poly.entity_id
_entity_poly.type
_entity_poly.pdbx_seq_one_letter_code
_entity_poly.pdbx_strand_id
1 'polypeptide(L)'
;MTSWETKAAEMVEKQIQARGILSERVLDAMRAVPRHLFIPEELRESAWADCPLPIGEDQTISQPYMVARMTELLSPEEGDSVLEIGTGSGYQSAVLAAMGAVVTSIERIGSLAARARDTLASLGFAVNVIWADGRERVGCAEVFDGVVVTAATPAVEEWWTESLAPAGRLVAPV
;
A
#
# COMPACT_ATOMS: atom_id res chain seq x y z
N MET A 1 -2.70 -22.07 12.66
CA MET A 1 -2.70 -20.63 12.32
C MET A 1 -2.97 -19.84 13.58
N THR A 2 -2.34 -18.69 13.75
CA THR A 2 -2.66 -17.73 14.81
C THR A 2 -4.05 -17.14 14.58
N SER A 3 -4.65 -16.50 15.59
CA SER A 3 -6.00 -15.91 15.45
C SER A 3 -6.07 -14.83 14.35
N TRP A 4 -5.00 -14.08 14.11
CA TRP A 4 -4.97 -13.05 13.09
C TRP A 4 -4.86 -13.63 11.66
N GLU A 5 -4.14 -14.72 11.46
CA GLU A 5 -4.04 -15.40 10.15
C GLU A 5 -5.40 -15.97 9.72
N THR A 6 -6.19 -16.47 10.67
CA THR A 6 -7.55 -16.91 10.39
C THR A 6 -8.44 -15.73 9.99
N LYS A 7 -8.36 -14.61 10.72
CA LYS A 7 -9.11 -13.39 10.40
C LYS A 7 -8.70 -12.82 9.03
N ALA A 8 -7.39 -12.82 8.71
CA ALA A 8 -6.89 -12.39 7.40
C ALA A 8 -7.43 -13.27 6.27
N ALA A 9 -7.41 -14.59 6.44
CA ALA A 9 -7.95 -15.52 5.45
C ALA A 9 -9.46 -15.29 5.21
N GLU A 10 -10.23 -15.10 6.27
CA GLU A 10 -11.66 -14.78 6.16
C GLU A 10 -11.94 -13.44 5.47
N MET A 11 -11.14 -12.40 5.78
CA MET A 11 -11.22 -11.10 5.11
C MET A 11 -10.96 -11.26 3.62
N VAL A 12 -9.91 -11.99 3.24
CA VAL A 12 -9.56 -12.21 1.82
C VAL A 12 -10.67 -12.97 1.10
N GLU A 13 -11.16 -14.07 1.66
CA GLU A 13 -12.22 -14.88 1.04
C GLU A 13 -13.52 -14.10 0.88
N LYS A 14 -14.02 -13.50 1.98
CA LYS A 14 -15.38 -12.95 2.04
C LYS A 14 -15.50 -11.53 1.47
N GLN A 15 -14.42 -10.73 1.51
CA GLN A 15 -14.48 -9.30 1.19
C GLN A 15 -13.69 -8.93 -0.07
N ILE A 16 -12.70 -9.74 -0.46
CA ILE A 16 -11.80 -9.45 -1.57
C ILE A 16 -12.09 -10.39 -2.74
N GLN A 17 -11.89 -11.69 -2.54
CA GLN A 17 -12.11 -12.70 -3.58
C GLN A 17 -13.57 -12.77 -4.02
N ALA A 18 -14.52 -12.73 -3.08
CA ALA A 18 -15.95 -12.70 -3.36
C ALA A 18 -16.40 -11.49 -4.18
N ARG A 19 -15.59 -10.42 -4.25
CA ARG A 19 -15.84 -9.21 -5.05
C ARG A 19 -15.07 -9.17 -6.37
N GLY A 20 -14.48 -10.29 -6.78
CA GLY A 20 -13.91 -10.47 -8.11
C GLY A 20 -12.41 -10.14 -8.23
N ILE A 21 -11.68 -10.01 -7.14
CA ILE A 21 -10.22 -10.03 -7.17
C ILE A 21 -9.77 -11.48 -7.32
N LEU A 22 -9.09 -11.79 -8.43
CA LEU A 22 -8.75 -13.16 -8.80
C LEU A 22 -7.24 -13.44 -8.85
N SER A 23 -6.40 -12.41 -8.74
CA SER A 23 -4.95 -12.59 -8.70
C SER A 23 -4.54 -13.30 -7.41
N GLU A 24 -4.12 -14.57 -7.50
CA GLU A 24 -3.66 -15.34 -6.34
C GLU A 24 -2.47 -14.66 -5.65
N ARG A 25 -1.55 -14.02 -6.40
CA ARG A 25 -0.44 -13.27 -5.84
C ARG A 25 -0.91 -12.12 -4.94
N VAL A 26 -1.96 -11.40 -5.35
CA VAL A 26 -2.58 -10.35 -4.54
C VAL A 26 -3.25 -10.95 -3.30
N LEU A 27 -4.04 -12.01 -3.48
CA LEU A 27 -4.74 -12.67 -2.38
C LEU A 27 -3.76 -13.23 -1.34
N ASP A 28 -2.65 -13.81 -1.78
CA ASP A 28 -1.60 -14.35 -0.90
C ASP A 28 -0.87 -13.24 -0.14
N ALA A 29 -0.53 -12.13 -0.80
CA ALA A 29 0.06 -10.98 -0.13
C ALA A 29 -0.89 -10.39 0.93
N MET A 30 -2.19 -10.27 0.61
CA MET A 30 -3.20 -9.79 1.56
C MET A 30 -3.40 -10.73 2.76
N ARG A 31 -3.18 -12.05 2.60
CA ARG A 31 -3.21 -13.03 3.69
C ARG A 31 -1.95 -12.95 4.56
N ALA A 32 -0.80 -12.69 3.93
CA ALA A 32 0.52 -12.73 4.59
C ALA A 32 0.82 -11.46 5.42
N VAL A 33 0.28 -10.30 5.01
CA VAL A 33 0.57 -9.03 5.68
C VAL A 33 -0.35 -8.81 6.89
N PRO A 34 0.19 -8.67 8.12
CA PRO A 34 -0.58 -8.55 9.35
C PRO A 34 -1.21 -7.16 9.52
N ARG A 35 -2.30 -6.88 8.79
CA ARG A 35 -2.96 -5.57 8.71
C ARG A 35 -3.20 -4.90 10.07
N HIS A 36 -3.52 -5.69 11.10
CA HIS A 36 -3.79 -5.18 12.46
C HIS A 36 -2.57 -4.49 13.12
N LEU A 37 -1.36 -4.70 12.62
CA LEU A 37 -0.15 -4.03 13.11
C LEU A 37 0.12 -2.67 12.44
N PHE A 38 -0.67 -2.30 11.44
CA PHE A 38 -0.59 -1.02 10.72
C PHE A 38 -1.60 0.03 11.21
N ILE A 39 -2.32 -0.26 12.28
CA ILE A 39 -3.33 0.62 12.87
C ILE A 39 -3.13 0.74 14.39
N PRO A 40 -3.71 1.77 15.04
CA PRO A 40 -3.66 1.91 16.48
C PRO A 40 -4.16 0.66 17.21
N GLU A 41 -3.58 0.38 18.38
CA GLU A 41 -3.82 -0.85 19.13
C GLU A 41 -5.30 -1.04 19.51
N GLU A 42 -5.96 0.03 19.87
CA GLU A 42 -7.38 0.06 20.22
C GLU A 42 -8.33 -0.31 19.08
N LEU A 43 -7.84 -0.24 17.82
CA LEU A 43 -8.62 -0.56 16.63
C LEU A 43 -8.29 -1.94 16.02
N ARG A 44 -7.33 -2.68 16.59
CA ARG A 44 -6.83 -3.95 16.02
C ARG A 44 -7.90 -4.99 15.76
N GLU A 45 -8.93 -5.05 16.61
CA GLU A 45 -10.06 -5.97 16.39
C GLU A 45 -10.88 -5.62 15.15
N SER A 46 -10.93 -4.32 14.79
CA SER A 46 -11.62 -3.82 13.59
C SER A 46 -10.79 -3.90 12.31
N ALA A 47 -9.52 -4.29 12.40
CA ALA A 47 -8.59 -4.31 11.25
C ALA A 47 -9.10 -5.09 10.03
N TRP A 48 -9.96 -6.07 10.28
CA TRP A 48 -10.45 -7.03 9.29
C TRP A 48 -11.80 -6.64 8.66
N ALA A 49 -12.36 -5.50 9.10
CA ALA A 49 -13.58 -4.95 8.50
C ALA A 49 -13.28 -4.29 7.15
N ASP A 50 -14.21 -4.40 6.19
CA ASP A 50 -14.05 -3.79 4.86
C ASP A 50 -14.40 -2.30 4.86
N CYS A 51 -13.69 -1.56 5.69
CA CYS A 51 -13.82 -0.11 5.82
C CYS A 51 -12.45 0.55 6.07
N PRO A 52 -12.33 1.85 5.76
CA PRO A 52 -11.17 2.62 6.20
C PRO A 52 -11.19 2.79 7.73
N LEU A 53 -10.01 2.84 8.35
CA LEU A 53 -9.86 3.06 9.79
C LEU A 53 -8.88 4.21 10.05
N PRO A 54 -9.09 5.03 11.10
CA PRO A 54 -8.21 6.14 11.40
C PRO A 54 -6.82 5.65 11.83
N ILE A 55 -5.80 6.38 11.37
CA ILE A 55 -4.39 6.15 11.72
C ILE A 55 -3.74 7.38 12.35
N GLY A 56 -4.55 8.37 12.76
CA GLY A 56 -4.09 9.68 13.23
C GLY A 56 -3.87 10.67 12.09
N GLU A 57 -3.55 11.91 12.45
CA GLU A 57 -3.29 13.01 11.49
C GLU A 57 -4.43 13.23 10.48
N ASP A 58 -5.68 12.95 10.88
CA ASP A 58 -6.87 12.97 10.02
C ASP A 58 -6.74 12.06 8.77
N GLN A 59 -5.87 11.05 8.85
CA GLN A 59 -5.66 10.07 7.78
C GLN A 59 -6.24 8.70 8.17
N THR A 60 -6.45 7.87 7.15
CA THR A 60 -6.97 6.51 7.32
C THR A 60 -6.12 5.49 6.59
N ILE A 61 -6.08 4.26 7.10
CA ILE A 61 -5.72 3.10 6.29
C ILE A 61 -6.87 2.79 5.34
N SER A 62 -6.60 2.59 4.06
CA SER A 62 -7.62 2.25 3.06
C SER A 62 -8.32 0.93 3.40
N GLN A 63 -9.59 0.78 3.01
CA GLN A 63 -10.30 -0.49 3.17
C GLN A 63 -9.57 -1.62 2.44
N PRO A 64 -9.62 -2.87 2.95
CA PRO A 64 -8.90 -4.01 2.37
C PRO A 64 -9.16 -4.22 0.88
N TYR A 65 -10.42 -4.13 0.46
CA TYR A 65 -10.78 -4.29 -0.95
C TYR A 65 -10.10 -3.25 -1.86
N MET A 66 -10.00 -1.99 -1.44
CA MET A 66 -9.35 -0.95 -2.24
C MET A 66 -7.86 -1.22 -2.41
N VAL A 67 -7.19 -1.64 -1.33
CA VAL A 67 -5.78 -2.06 -1.40
C VAL A 67 -5.59 -3.19 -2.40
N ALA A 68 -6.39 -4.24 -2.29
CA ALA A 68 -6.33 -5.39 -3.21
C ALA A 68 -6.64 -4.99 -4.65
N ARG A 69 -7.66 -4.14 -4.87
CA ARG A 69 -8.06 -3.70 -6.22
C ARG A 69 -6.98 -2.85 -6.89
N MET A 70 -6.40 -1.90 -6.16
CA MET A 70 -5.33 -1.06 -6.69
C MET A 70 -4.08 -1.90 -6.99
N THR A 71 -3.74 -2.85 -6.12
CA THR A 71 -2.63 -3.78 -6.33
C THR A 71 -2.86 -4.67 -7.55
N GLU A 72 -4.07 -5.21 -7.74
CA GLU A 72 -4.42 -6.03 -8.90
C GLU A 72 -4.35 -5.22 -10.21
N LEU A 73 -4.83 -3.97 -10.21
CA LEU A 73 -4.74 -3.08 -11.38
C LEU A 73 -3.30 -2.70 -11.72
N LEU A 74 -2.48 -2.47 -10.69
CA LEU A 74 -1.04 -2.21 -10.86
C LEU A 74 -0.33 -3.44 -11.40
N SER A 75 -0.73 -4.65 -10.93
CA SER A 75 -0.19 -5.95 -11.35
C SER A 75 1.34 -6.01 -11.30
N PRO A 76 1.97 -5.72 -10.14
CA PRO A 76 3.43 -5.72 -10.06
C PRO A 76 3.98 -7.14 -10.14
N GLU A 77 5.11 -7.30 -10.82
CA GLU A 77 5.87 -8.54 -10.86
C GLU A 77 6.99 -8.53 -9.79
N GLU A 78 7.59 -9.68 -9.55
CA GLU A 78 8.74 -9.78 -8.64
C GLU A 78 9.92 -9.00 -9.22
N GLY A 79 10.50 -8.10 -8.42
CA GLY A 79 11.60 -7.24 -8.81
C GLY A 79 11.19 -5.92 -9.43
N ASP A 80 9.90 -5.72 -9.75
CA ASP A 80 9.42 -4.44 -10.27
C ASP A 80 9.68 -3.30 -9.29
N SER A 81 10.13 -2.16 -9.82
CA SER A 81 10.28 -0.91 -9.09
C SER A 81 8.94 -0.19 -9.02
N VAL A 82 8.42 0.02 -7.82
CA VAL A 82 7.11 0.64 -7.60
C VAL A 82 7.23 1.91 -6.77
N LEU A 83 6.68 3.01 -7.28
CA LEU A 83 6.49 4.26 -6.56
C LEU A 83 5.09 4.31 -5.94
N GLU A 84 5.03 4.53 -4.63
CA GLU A 84 3.78 4.80 -3.91
C GLU A 84 3.72 6.26 -3.48
N ILE A 85 2.59 6.93 -3.74
CA ILE A 85 2.31 8.29 -3.28
C ILE A 85 1.25 8.22 -2.17
N GLY A 86 1.68 8.49 -0.93
CA GLY A 86 0.85 8.40 0.26
C GLY A 86 1.08 7.13 1.06
N THR A 87 2.22 7.01 1.75
CA THR A 87 2.55 5.84 2.58
C THR A 87 1.50 5.56 3.66
N GLY A 88 1.00 6.62 4.30
CA GLY A 88 0.05 6.52 5.38
C GLY A 88 0.52 5.60 6.51
N SER A 89 -0.17 4.48 6.69
CA SER A 89 0.22 3.45 7.67
C SER A 89 1.39 2.56 7.21
N GLY A 90 1.68 2.50 5.90
CA GLY A 90 2.62 1.56 5.28
C GLY A 90 2.00 0.23 4.84
N TYR A 91 0.68 0.04 5.00
CA TYR A 91 0.05 -1.25 4.68
C TYR A 91 0.09 -1.58 3.19
N GLN A 92 -0.22 -0.61 2.30
CA GLN A 92 -0.13 -0.81 0.85
C GLN A 92 1.32 -1.09 0.44
N SER A 93 2.30 -0.35 1.00
CA SER A 93 3.73 -0.61 0.80
C SER A 93 4.11 -2.05 1.17
N ALA A 94 3.62 -2.54 2.32
CA ALA A 94 3.88 -3.91 2.78
C ALA A 94 3.28 -4.97 1.86
N VAL A 95 2.07 -4.73 1.34
CA VAL A 95 1.42 -5.65 0.38
C VAL A 95 2.22 -5.72 -0.92
N LEU A 96 2.68 -4.59 -1.45
CA LEU A 96 3.52 -4.55 -2.64
C LEU A 96 4.87 -5.25 -2.41
N ALA A 97 5.51 -4.99 -1.28
CA ALA A 97 6.77 -5.65 -0.91
C ALA A 97 6.60 -7.16 -0.70
N ALA A 98 5.45 -7.62 -0.15
CA ALA A 98 5.13 -9.04 -0.02
C ALA A 98 4.95 -9.74 -1.37
N MET A 99 4.63 -9.00 -2.44
CA MET A 99 4.61 -9.49 -3.82
C MET A 99 5.99 -9.52 -4.48
N GLY A 100 7.04 -9.06 -3.80
CA GLY A 100 8.40 -9.01 -4.32
C GLY A 100 8.77 -7.71 -5.03
N ALA A 101 7.93 -6.68 -5.01
CA ALA A 101 8.25 -5.38 -5.59
C ALA A 101 9.29 -4.62 -4.76
N VAL A 102 10.14 -3.84 -5.42
CA VAL A 102 11.06 -2.88 -4.81
C VAL A 102 10.33 -1.55 -4.64
N VAL A 103 9.91 -1.25 -3.41
CA VAL A 103 8.98 -0.14 -3.14
C VAL A 103 9.72 1.10 -2.64
N THR A 104 9.48 2.23 -3.32
CA THR A 104 9.75 3.58 -2.83
C THR A 104 8.41 4.26 -2.55
N SER A 105 8.20 4.73 -1.32
CA SER A 105 6.94 5.31 -0.88
C SER A 105 7.16 6.73 -0.33
N ILE A 106 6.32 7.68 -0.74
CA ILE A 106 6.43 9.09 -0.35
C ILE A 106 5.27 9.45 0.58
N GLU A 107 5.61 10.07 1.72
CA GLU A 107 4.65 10.53 2.72
C GLU A 107 4.94 11.98 3.12
N ARG A 108 3.94 12.85 3.01
CA ARG A 108 4.09 14.26 3.34
C ARG A 108 4.00 14.57 4.84
N ILE A 109 3.39 13.68 5.62
CA ILE A 109 3.21 13.85 7.06
C ILE A 109 4.35 13.15 7.78
N GLY A 110 5.27 13.91 8.38
CA GLY A 110 6.51 13.38 8.96
C GLY A 110 6.27 12.34 10.07
N SER A 111 5.24 12.51 10.91
CA SER A 111 4.88 11.56 11.96
C SER A 111 4.40 10.21 11.38
N LEU A 112 3.63 10.24 10.28
CA LEU A 112 3.21 9.03 9.57
C LEU A 112 4.39 8.35 8.87
N ALA A 113 5.24 9.12 8.18
CA ALA A 113 6.42 8.58 7.51
C ALA A 113 7.36 7.86 8.50
N ALA A 114 7.60 8.45 9.68
CA ALA A 114 8.41 7.84 10.72
C ALA A 114 7.78 6.53 11.24
N ARG A 115 6.50 6.57 11.61
CA ARG A 115 5.77 5.40 12.13
C ARG A 115 5.67 4.28 11.11
N ALA A 116 5.38 4.60 9.84
CA ALA A 116 5.34 3.61 8.78
C ALA A 116 6.70 2.93 8.57
N ARG A 117 7.78 3.71 8.57
CA ARG A 117 9.16 3.18 8.48
C ARG A 117 9.47 2.20 9.61
N ASP A 118 9.15 2.57 10.84
CA ASP A 118 9.38 1.72 12.01
C ASP A 118 8.55 0.43 11.96
N THR A 119 7.28 0.54 11.58
CA THR A 119 6.37 -0.61 11.45
C THR A 119 6.87 -1.57 10.35
N LEU A 120 7.16 -1.05 9.16
CA LEU A 120 7.66 -1.85 8.04
C LEU A 120 8.97 -2.57 8.39
N ALA A 121 9.93 -1.84 8.98
CA ALA A 121 11.21 -2.41 9.41
C ALA A 121 11.02 -3.51 10.47
N SER A 122 10.14 -3.30 11.46
CA SER A 122 9.86 -4.29 12.52
C SER A 122 9.25 -5.58 12.00
N LEU A 123 8.52 -5.49 10.88
CA LEU A 123 7.89 -6.63 10.20
C LEU A 123 8.76 -7.24 9.09
N GLY A 124 9.97 -6.70 8.86
CA GLY A 124 10.92 -7.21 7.89
C GLY A 124 10.63 -6.81 6.43
N PHE A 125 9.76 -5.84 6.20
CA PHE A 125 9.52 -5.31 4.85
C PHE A 125 10.56 -4.26 4.48
N ALA A 126 11.31 -4.50 3.41
CA ALA A 126 12.28 -3.56 2.86
C ALA A 126 11.58 -2.54 1.96
N VAL A 127 11.21 -1.39 2.52
CA VAL A 127 10.56 -0.29 1.82
C VAL A 127 11.34 1.01 2.05
N ASN A 128 11.64 1.74 0.98
CA ASN A 128 12.25 3.07 1.06
C ASN A 128 11.15 4.13 1.27
N VAL A 129 10.95 4.56 2.52
CA VAL A 129 9.98 5.60 2.85
C VAL A 129 10.64 6.96 2.85
N ILE A 130 10.16 7.89 2.04
CA ILE A 130 10.68 9.26 1.89
C ILE A 130 9.66 10.24 2.49
N TRP A 131 10.12 11.08 3.41
CA TRP A 131 9.30 12.19 3.91
C TRP A 131 9.42 13.37 2.95
N ALA A 132 8.40 13.58 2.11
CA ALA A 132 8.33 14.65 1.13
C ALA A 132 6.88 14.87 0.65
N ASP A 133 6.62 15.98 -0.04
CA ASP A 133 5.35 16.17 -0.75
C ASP A 133 5.39 15.42 -2.09
N GLY A 134 4.55 14.40 -2.22
CA GLY A 134 4.48 13.58 -3.44
C GLY A 134 3.93 14.31 -4.68
N ARG A 135 3.44 15.54 -4.55
CA ARG A 135 3.09 16.39 -5.70
C ARG A 135 4.32 17.00 -6.35
N GLU A 136 5.41 17.14 -5.60
CA GLU A 136 6.68 17.64 -6.11
C GLU A 136 7.57 16.45 -6.49
N ARG A 137 8.36 16.64 -7.56
CA ARG A 137 9.35 15.62 -7.94
C ARG A 137 10.40 15.49 -6.84
N VAL A 138 10.32 14.41 -6.11
CA VAL A 138 11.34 14.04 -5.13
C VAL A 138 12.53 13.47 -5.90
N GLY A 139 13.75 13.87 -5.54
CA GLY A 139 15.01 13.61 -6.27
C GLY A 139 15.40 12.14 -6.55
N CYS A 140 14.42 11.26 -6.75
CA CYS A 140 14.63 9.94 -7.31
C CYS A 140 14.65 10.09 -8.84
N ALA A 141 15.83 9.94 -9.44
CA ALA A 141 16.01 9.87 -10.89
C ALA A 141 15.61 8.49 -11.47
N GLU A 142 14.80 7.74 -10.70
CA GLU A 142 14.45 6.37 -11.03
C GLU A 142 13.22 6.34 -11.94
N VAL A 143 13.22 5.36 -12.82
CA VAL A 143 12.09 5.00 -13.65
C VAL A 143 11.40 3.83 -12.98
N PHE A 144 10.08 3.88 -12.83
CA PHE A 144 9.29 2.89 -12.11
C PHE A 144 8.43 2.05 -13.07
N ASP A 145 8.34 0.76 -12.81
CA ASP A 145 7.45 -0.15 -13.54
C ASP A 145 5.98 0.10 -13.17
N GLY A 146 5.75 0.64 -11.97
CA GLY A 146 4.42 1.02 -11.52
C GLY A 146 4.41 2.25 -10.61
N VAL A 147 3.34 3.05 -10.71
CA VAL A 147 3.04 4.14 -9.79
C VAL A 147 1.66 3.91 -9.19
N VAL A 148 1.55 3.91 -7.87
CA VAL A 148 0.26 3.81 -7.17
C VAL A 148 0.07 5.03 -6.28
N VAL A 149 -1.07 5.69 -6.43
CA VAL A 149 -1.46 6.86 -5.62
C VAL A 149 -2.51 6.43 -4.61
N THR A 150 -2.15 6.37 -3.35
CA THR A 150 -3.00 5.90 -2.25
C THR A 150 -3.60 7.06 -1.43
N ALA A 151 -3.21 8.28 -1.77
CA ALA A 151 -3.74 9.51 -1.21
C ALA A 151 -4.81 10.12 -2.12
N ALA A 152 -5.76 10.85 -1.54
CA ALA A 152 -6.68 11.66 -2.33
C ALA A 152 -5.89 12.77 -3.06
N THR A 153 -6.08 12.89 -4.36
CA THR A 153 -5.46 13.92 -5.18
C THR A 153 -6.49 14.54 -6.14
N PRO A 154 -6.43 15.86 -6.38
CA PRO A 154 -7.33 16.50 -7.34
C PRO A 154 -6.95 16.23 -8.80
N ALA A 155 -5.72 15.79 -9.06
CA ALA A 155 -5.19 15.54 -10.39
C ALA A 155 -4.01 14.56 -10.33
N VAL A 156 -3.70 13.96 -11.47
CA VAL A 156 -2.46 13.20 -11.68
C VAL A 156 -1.35 14.20 -11.99
N GLU A 157 -0.28 14.19 -11.19
CA GLU A 157 0.87 15.05 -11.42
C GLU A 157 1.69 14.54 -12.63
N GLU A 158 2.18 15.46 -13.46
CA GLU A 158 2.91 15.12 -14.68
C GLU A 158 4.14 14.26 -14.41
N TRP A 159 4.87 14.56 -13.34
CA TRP A 159 6.08 13.81 -12.99
C TRP A 159 5.82 12.35 -12.61
N TRP A 160 4.60 11.98 -12.13
CA TRP A 160 4.25 10.58 -11.88
C TRP A 160 4.23 9.77 -13.17
N THR A 161 3.68 10.36 -14.24
CA THR A 161 3.64 9.72 -15.56
C THR A 161 4.99 9.72 -16.27
N GLU A 162 5.77 10.80 -16.11
CA GLU A 162 7.13 10.88 -16.63
C GLU A 162 8.10 9.91 -15.96
N SER A 163 7.79 9.49 -14.72
CA SER A 163 8.59 8.52 -13.97
C SER A 163 8.29 7.07 -14.35
N LEU A 164 7.31 6.81 -15.24
CA LEU A 164 6.97 5.45 -15.65
C LEU A 164 7.94 4.91 -16.69
N ALA A 165 8.30 3.65 -16.52
CA ALA A 165 8.95 2.86 -17.57
C ALA A 165 8.03 2.70 -18.80
N PRO A 166 8.58 2.41 -19.98
CA PRO A 166 7.76 1.99 -21.11
C PRO A 166 6.87 0.81 -20.73
N ALA A 167 5.55 0.95 -20.97
CA ALA A 167 4.51 0.02 -20.53
C ALA A 167 4.23 -0.05 -19.01
N GLY A 168 4.84 0.81 -18.21
CA GLY A 168 4.53 0.97 -16.79
C GLY A 168 3.08 1.41 -16.56
N ARG A 169 2.54 1.16 -15.37
CA ARG A 169 1.14 1.45 -15.02
C ARG A 169 1.05 2.47 -13.91
N LEU A 170 0.12 3.41 -14.06
CA LEU A 170 -0.28 4.32 -12.99
C LEU A 170 -1.69 3.96 -12.52
N VAL A 171 -1.86 3.79 -11.23
CA VAL A 171 -3.16 3.53 -10.58
C VAL A 171 -3.41 4.63 -9.55
N ALA A 172 -4.50 5.37 -9.73
CA ALA A 172 -4.92 6.44 -8.82
C ALA A 172 -6.44 6.38 -8.61
N PRO A 173 -6.96 6.72 -7.42
CA PRO A 173 -8.38 6.95 -7.21
C PRO A 173 -8.77 8.29 -7.85
N VAL A 174 -9.84 8.31 -8.63
CA VAL A 174 -10.42 9.52 -9.25
C VAL A 174 -11.86 9.67 -8.81
#